data_c691a202c10787ee64d7ef398ee8a67a
#
_entry.id   c691a202c10787ee64d7ef398ee8a67a
#
_cell.length_a   1.000
_cell.length_b   1.000
_cell.length_c   1.000
_cell.angle_alpha   90.00
_cell.angle_beta   90.00
_cell.angle_gamma   90.00
#
_symmetry.space_group_name_H-M   'P 1'
#
loop_
_entity.id
_entity.type
_entity.pdbx_description
1 polymer ?
#
loop_
_entity_poly.entity_id
_entity_poly.type
_entity_poly.pdbx_seq_one_letter_code
_entity_poly.pdbx_strand_id
1 'polypeptide(L)'
;MIRVPIHLSYVLYLAGLSETLAVNYFATALRVCRLRGVEPSILMHPLDVLGADDVASLEFFPGMAMTGAAKREIVARCLEVFTRQFRVVPMHEHVAAVRAKGALQRRNAFTSSPAAERAA
;
A
#
# COMPACT_ATOMS: atom_id res chain seq x y z
N MET A 1 10.21 15.87 1.13
CA MET A 1 9.47 14.84 1.90
C MET A 1 9.66 13.50 1.20
N ILE A 2 10.36 12.56 1.84
CA ILE A 2 10.58 11.23 1.25
C ILE A 2 9.26 10.45 1.32
N ARG A 3 8.71 10.10 0.18
CA ARG A 3 7.55 9.20 0.07
C ARG A 3 8.07 7.78 -0.05
N VAL A 4 7.72 6.92 0.89
CA VAL A 4 8.03 5.48 0.81
C VAL A 4 6.78 4.80 0.23
N PRO A 5 6.84 4.24 -0.97
CA PRO A 5 5.70 3.53 -1.55
C PRO A 5 5.50 2.21 -0.79
N ILE A 6 4.32 2.04 -0.20
CA ILE A 6 3.92 0.82 0.52
C ILE A 6 2.84 0.01 -0.21
N HIS A 7 2.63 0.31 -1.48
CA HIS A 7 1.65 -0.40 -2.30
C HIS A 7 2.10 -1.85 -2.54
N LEU A 8 1.20 -2.81 -2.37
CA LEU A 8 1.51 -4.23 -2.51
C LEU A 8 2.10 -4.62 -3.87
N SER A 9 1.73 -3.95 -4.94
CA SER A 9 2.31 -4.20 -6.27
C SER A 9 3.83 -3.97 -6.30
N TYR A 10 4.36 -2.97 -5.57
CA TYR A 10 5.81 -2.78 -5.44
C TYR A 10 6.47 -3.89 -4.62
N VAL A 11 5.80 -4.34 -3.57
CA VAL A 11 6.28 -5.46 -2.75
C VAL A 11 6.35 -6.72 -3.57
N LEU A 12 5.32 -7.02 -4.37
CA LEU A 12 5.29 -8.19 -5.26
C LEU A 12 6.34 -8.09 -6.38
N TYR A 13 6.61 -6.89 -6.90
CA TYR A 13 7.71 -6.68 -7.84
C TYR A 13 9.07 -7.03 -7.22
N LEU A 14 9.33 -6.57 -5.99
CA LEU A 14 10.54 -6.93 -5.25
C LEU A 14 10.58 -8.42 -4.91
N ALA A 15 9.45 -9.04 -4.66
CA ALA A 15 9.37 -10.47 -4.37
C ALA A 15 9.78 -11.34 -5.57
N GLY A 16 9.61 -10.85 -6.79
CA GLY A 16 10.16 -11.47 -7.99
C GLY A 16 11.68 -11.57 -7.99
N LEU A 17 12.37 -10.73 -7.21
CA LEU A 17 13.82 -10.79 -7.00
C LEU A 17 14.17 -11.58 -5.72
N SER A 18 13.50 -11.30 -4.62
CA SER A 18 13.66 -11.97 -3.34
C SER A 18 12.47 -11.70 -2.43
N GLU A 19 11.80 -12.76 -1.98
CA GLU A 19 10.68 -12.67 -1.04
C GLU A 19 11.09 -12.05 0.29
N THR A 20 12.25 -12.44 0.81
CA THR A 20 12.81 -11.89 2.05
C THR A 20 13.06 -10.39 1.94
N LEU A 21 13.61 -9.94 0.82
CA LEU A 21 13.82 -8.52 0.55
C LEU A 21 12.49 -7.77 0.52
N ALA A 22 11.48 -8.30 -0.16
CA ALA A 22 10.16 -7.71 -0.27
C ALA A 22 9.47 -7.53 1.08
N VAL A 23 9.44 -8.58 1.91
CA VAL A 23 8.84 -8.54 3.25
C VAL A 23 9.60 -7.59 4.18
N ASN A 24 10.93 -7.59 4.14
CA ASN A 24 11.75 -6.66 4.94
C ASN A 24 11.57 -5.21 4.50
N TYR A 25 11.47 -4.94 3.21
CA TYR A 25 11.13 -3.62 2.68
C TYR A 25 9.79 -3.15 3.24
N PHE A 26 8.77 -3.97 3.13
CA PHE A 26 7.42 -3.65 3.64
C PHE A 26 7.44 -3.40 5.15
N ALA A 27 8.10 -4.27 5.92
CA ALA A 27 8.23 -4.11 7.37
C ALA A 27 8.93 -2.80 7.74
N THR A 28 9.97 -2.43 7.00
CA THR A 28 10.72 -1.18 7.22
C THR A 28 9.87 0.03 6.87
N ALA A 29 9.14 -0.01 5.77
CA ALA A 29 8.21 1.06 5.38
C ALA A 29 7.14 1.30 6.46
N LEU A 30 6.59 0.23 7.03
CA LEU A 30 5.62 0.32 8.14
C LEU A 30 6.24 0.91 9.41
N ARG A 31 7.49 0.52 9.76
CA ARG A 31 8.22 1.13 10.88
C ARG A 31 8.41 2.63 10.70
N VAL A 32 8.76 3.06 9.49
CA VAL A 32 8.88 4.49 9.16
C VAL A 32 7.54 5.21 9.31
N CYS A 33 6.44 4.62 8.86
CA CYS A 33 5.09 5.15 9.08
C CYS A 33 4.82 5.34 10.58
N ARG A 34 5.09 4.32 11.40
CA ARG A 34 4.88 4.36 12.85
C ARG A 34 5.72 5.44 13.53
N LEU A 35 7.00 5.55 13.18
CA LEU A 35 7.90 6.57 13.73
C LEU A 35 7.46 7.99 13.38
N ARG A 36 6.78 8.17 12.25
CA ARG A 36 6.26 9.47 11.78
C ARG A 36 4.83 9.76 12.20
N GLY A 37 4.20 8.88 12.96
CA GLY A 37 2.79 9.01 13.34
C GLY A 37 1.83 8.94 12.16
N VAL A 38 2.22 8.28 11.08
CA VAL A 38 1.38 8.07 9.90
C VAL A 38 0.66 6.75 10.02
N GLU A 39 -0.66 6.77 9.91
CA GLU A 39 -1.51 5.58 9.87
C GLU A 39 -1.66 5.11 8.41
N PRO A 40 -1.01 4.00 8.01
CA PRO A 40 -1.08 3.53 6.64
C PRO A 40 -2.40 2.81 6.36
N SER A 41 -2.87 2.89 5.11
CA SER A 41 -3.93 2.03 4.59
C SER A 41 -3.39 1.12 3.51
N ILE A 42 -3.89 -0.12 3.46
CA ILE A 42 -3.56 -1.07 2.40
C ILE A 42 -4.73 -1.11 1.41
N LEU A 43 -4.41 -0.85 0.16
CA LEU A 43 -5.31 -1.09 -0.96
C LEU A 43 -4.86 -2.37 -1.66
N MET A 44 -5.76 -3.30 -1.86
CA MET A 44 -5.52 -4.55 -2.57
C MET A 44 -6.26 -4.56 -3.90
N HIS A 45 -5.61 -5.05 -4.93
CA HIS A 45 -6.19 -5.28 -6.25
C HIS A 45 -6.27 -6.79 -6.52
N PRO A 46 -7.15 -7.27 -7.39
CA PRO A 46 -7.19 -8.67 -7.79
C PRO A 46 -5.82 -9.20 -8.27
N LEU A 47 -5.05 -8.36 -8.98
CA LEU A 47 -3.70 -8.70 -9.46
C LEU A 47 -2.67 -8.91 -8.36
N ASP A 48 -2.94 -8.47 -7.13
CA ASP A 48 -2.05 -8.72 -5.99
C ASP A 48 -2.15 -10.17 -5.47
N VAL A 49 -3.22 -10.89 -5.85
CA VAL A 49 -3.48 -12.25 -5.36
C VAL A 49 -3.68 -13.28 -6.48
N LEU A 50 -3.82 -12.83 -7.73
CA LEU A 50 -3.96 -13.66 -8.92
C LEU A 50 -2.67 -13.68 -9.73
N GLY A 51 -2.33 -14.84 -10.30
CA GLY A 51 -1.22 -15.04 -11.22
C GLY A 51 -1.71 -15.34 -12.65
N ALA A 52 -0.78 -15.48 -13.61
CA ALA A 52 -1.12 -15.90 -14.97
C ALA A 52 -1.66 -17.34 -15.01
N ASP A 53 -1.34 -18.14 -14.01
CA ASP A 53 -1.92 -19.48 -13.78
C ASP A 53 -3.40 -19.43 -13.39
N ASP A 54 -3.87 -18.35 -12.76
CA ASP A 54 -5.28 -18.13 -12.45
C ASP A 54 -6.01 -17.46 -13.64
N VAL A 55 -5.36 -16.47 -14.32
CA VAL A 55 -5.96 -15.68 -15.40
C VAL A 55 -4.92 -15.38 -16.49
N ALA A 56 -4.82 -16.26 -17.49
CA ALA A 56 -3.84 -16.16 -18.57
C ALA A 56 -3.93 -14.85 -19.38
N SER A 57 -5.12 -14.27 -19.55
CA SER A 57 -5.33 -13.03 -20.28
C SER A 57 -4.65 -11.79 -19.62
N LEU A 58 -4.19 -11.92 -18.39
CA LEU A 58 -3.54 -10.87 -17.63
C LEU A 58 -2.01 -11.02 -17.57
N GLU A 59 -1.43 -11.97 -18.28
CA GLU A 59 0.00 -12.28 -18.29
C GLU A 59 0.88 -11.05 -18.64
N PHE A 60 0.35 -10.11 -19.42
CA PHE A 60 1.07 -8.90 -19.82
C PHE A 60 1.30 -7.88 -18.69
N PHE A 61 0.62 -8.01 -17.54
CA PHE A 61 0.85 -7.11 -16.41
C PHE A 61 2.13 -7.47 -15.65
N PRO A 62 2.89 -6.46 -15.17
CA PRO A 62 4.06 -6.71 -14.32
C PRO A 62 3.70 -7.53 -13.08
N GLY A 63 4.52 -8.54 -12.78
CA GLY A 63 4.33 -9.41 -11.63
C GLY A 63 3.39 -10.61 -11.88
N MET A 64 2.78 -10.73 -13.06
CA MET A 64 1.93 -11.89 -13.38
C MET A 64 2.73 -13.17 -13.72
N ALA A 65 4.04 -13.07 -13.92
CA ALA A 65 4.91 -14.26 -14.03
C ALA A 65 4.96 -15.09 -12.73
N MET A 66 4.62 -14.49 -11.58
CA MET A 66 4.48 -15.19 -10.31
C MET A 66 3.12 -15.90 -10.23
N THR A 67 3.10 -17.13 -9.70
CA THR A 67 1.84 -17.85 -9.49
C THR A 67 0.95 -17.16 -8.47
N GLY A 68 -0.38 -17.32 -8.63
CA GLY A 68 -1.32 -16.78 -7.67
C GLY A 68 -1.09 -17.33 -6.25
N ALA A 69 -0.71 -18.60 -6.13
CA ALA A 69 -0.37 -19.22 -4.84
C ALA A 69 0.81 -18.50 -4.17
N ALA A 70 1.90 -18.26 -4.89
CA ALA A 70 3.08 -17.56 -4.37
C ALA A 70 2.74 -16.12 -3.97
N LYS A 71 1.96 -15.40 -4.77
CA LYS A 71 1.49 -14.04 -4.41
C LYS A 71 0.69 -14.02 -3.12
N ARG A 72 -0.28 -14.94 -2.98
CA ARG A 72 -1.12 -15.05 -1.78
C ARG A 72 -0.29 -15.31 -0.52
N GLU A 73 0.77 -16.13 -0.62
CA GLU A 73 1.68 -16.37 0.49
C GLU A 73 2.45 -15.09 0.90
N ILE A 74 3.01 -14.38 -0.08
CA ILE A 74 3.72 -13.12 0.18
C ILE A 74 2.79 -12.07 0.78
N VAL A 75 1.58 -11.92 0.24
CA VAL A 75 0.55 -11.01 0.76
C VAL A 75 0.18 -11.38 2.20
N ALA A 76 -0.02 -12.67 2.50
CA ALA A 76 -0.32 -13.14 3.85
C ALA A 76 0.80 -12.75 4.83
N ARG A 77 2.07 -12.96 4.47
CA ARG A 77 3.23 -12.54 5.27
C ARG A 77 3.29 -11.02 5.48
N CYS A 78 2.96 -10.24 4.45
CA CYS A 78 2.87 -8.78 4.57
C CYS A 78 1.74 -8.37 5.54
N LEU A 79 0.57 -9.01 5.46
CA LEU A 79 -0.55 -8.74 6.37
C LEU A 79 -0.21 -9.14 7.82
N GLU A 80 0.50 -10.23 8.04
CA GLU A 80 1.00 -10.56 9.38
C GLU A 80 1.93 -9.48 9.94
N VAL A 81 2.89 -9.01 9.14
CA VAL A 81 3.79 -7.92 9.54
C VAL A 81 3.01 -6.64 9.83
N PHE A 82 1.97 -6.35 9.06
CA PHE A 82 1.10 -5.20 9.24
C PHE A 82 0.33 -5.29 10.57
N THR A 83 -0.33 -6.41 10.83
CA THR A 83 -1.13 -6.62 12.04
C THR A 83 -0.30 -6.63 13.32
N ARG A 84 0.99 -7.00 13.24
CA ARG A 84 1.93 -6.91 14.37
C ARG A 84 2.33 -5.47 14.70
N GLN A 85 2.26 -4.55 13.75
CA GLN A 85 2.72 -3.17 13.91
C GLN A 85 1.58 -2.17 14.11
N PHE A 86 0.39 -2.48 13.58
CA PHE A 86 -0.80 -1.62 13.62
C PHE A 86 -2.04 -2.42 14.00
N ARG A 87 -2.96 -1.77 14.71
CA ARG A 87 -4.32 -2.29 14.87
C ARG A 87 -5.07 -2.08 13.56
N VAL A 88 -5.40 -3.17 12.89
CA VAL A 88 -6.17 -3.12 11.63
C VAL A 88 -7.65 -2.97 11.96
N VAL A 89 -8.29 -2.00 11.34
CA VAL A 89 -9.72 -1.72 11.48
C VAL A 89 -10.34 -1.52 10.09
N PRO A 90 -11.65 -1.73 9.94
CA PRO A 90 -12.35 -1.39 8.72
C PRO A 90 -12.23 0.12 8.38
N MET A 91 -12.27 0.45 7.10
CA MET A 91 -12.07 1.84 6.64
C MET A 91 -13.05 2.82 7.27
N HIS A 92 -14.31 2.43 7.52
CA HIS A 92 -15.30 3.32 8.15
C HIS A 92 -14.94 3.67 9.60
N GLU A 93 -14.39 2.72 10.37
CA GLU A 93 -13.89 2.99 11.73
C GLU A 93 -12.67 3.91 11.70
N HIS A 94 -11.75 3.67 10.76
CA HIS A 94 -10.60 4.55 10.57
C HIS A 94 -11.02 5.98 10.24
N VAL A 95 -11.95 6.16 9.31
CA VAL A 95 -12.49 7.48 8.94
C VAL A 95 -13.16 8.16 10.15
N ALA A 96 -13.94 7.41 10.94
CA ALA A 96 -14.57 7.95 12.15
C ALA A 96 -13.52 8.42 13.17
N ALA A 97 -12.48 7.63 13.41
CA ALA A 97 -11.39 7.98 14.31
C ALA A 97 -10.61 9.21 13.85
N VAL A 98 -10.33 9.33 12.55
CA VAL A 98 -9.64 10.50 11.96
C VAL A 98 -10.49 11.76 12.09
N ARG A 99 -11.80 11.67 11.84
CA ARG A 99 -12.73 12.79 12.03
C ARG A 99 -12.81 13.24 13.49
N ALA A 100 -12.83 12.31 14.43
CA ALA A 100 -12.86 12.62 15.86
C ALA A 100 -11.62 13.36 16.35
N LYS A 101 -10.46 13.16 15.70
CA LYS A 101 -9.21 13.89 16.01
C LYS A 101 -9.27 15.38 15.64
N GLY A 102 -10.27 15.85 14.89
CA GLY A 102 -10.55 17.26 14.59
C GLY A 102 -9.52 18.01 13.73
N ALA A 103 -8.46 17.35 13.27
CA ALA A 103 -7.31 17.98 12.59
C ALA A 103 -7.36 17.87 11.05
N LEU A 104 -8.55 17.66 10.46
CA LEU A 104 -8.66 17.52 9.01
C LEU A 104 -8.61 18.88 8.33
N GLN A 105 -7.55 19.13 7.56
CA GLN A 105 -7.52 20.26 6.63
C GLN A 105 -8.56 20.02 5.52
N ARG A 106 -9.52 20.93 5.41
CA ARG A 106 -10.43 20.97 4.27
C ARG A 106 -9.65 21.38 3.03
N ARG A 107 -9.43 20.47 2.10
CA ARG A 107 -8.95 20.78 0.75
C ARG A 107 -10.13 20.77 -0.19
N ASN A 108 -10.34 21.89 -0.89
CA ASN A 108 -11.31 21.96 -1.95
C ASN A 108 -10.69 21.31 -3.20
N ALA A 109 -11.25 20.20 -3.67
CA ALA A 109 -10.72 19.47 -4.83
C ALA A 109 -10.76 20.30 -6.14
N PHE A 110 -11.56 21.38 -6.15
CA PHE A 110 -11.78 22.24 -7.30
C PHE A 110 -11.08 23.61 -7.22
N THR A 111 -10.41 23.95 -6.13
CA THR A 111 -9.61 25.18 -6.04
C THR A 111 -8.15 24.85 -6.30
N SER A 112 -7.73 25.19 -7.52
CA SER A 112 -6.40 25.54 -8.00
C SER A 112 -5.19 24.78 -7.43
N SER A 113 -4.50 24.14 -8.34
CA SER A 113 -3.08 23.82 -8.27
C SER A 113 -2.28 25.07 -7.83
N PRO A 114 -1.34 24.95 -6.86
CA PRO A 114 -0.46 26.06 -6.47
C PRO A 114 0.50 26.56 -7.58
N ALA A 115 0.38 26.05 -8.79
CA ALA A 115 1.10 26.51 -9.96
C ALA A 115 0.53 27.81 -10.57
N ALA A 116 -0.71 28.18 -10.29
CA ALA A 116 -1.33 29.38 -10.85
C ALA A 116 -0.96 30.67 -10.05
N GLU A 117 -0.46 30.54 -8.83
CA GLU A 117 -0.15 31.68 -7.96
C GLU A 117 1.29 32.22 -8.11
N ARG A 118 2.13 31.56 -8.93
CA ARG A 118 3.51 32.01 -9.22
C ARG A 118 3.66 32.73 -10.57
N ALA A 119 2.58 32.97 -11.31
CA ALA A 119 2.59 33.61 -12.63
C ALA A 119 1.81 34.95 -12.66
N ALA A 120 1.47 35.53 -11.52
CA ALA A 120 0.87 36.86 -11.42
C ALA A 120 1.85 37.88 -10.78
#